data_65e5730bea7bb2ed1135e40290b33a3e
#
_entry.id   65e5730bea7bb2ed1135e40290b33a3e
#
_cell.length_a   1.000
_cell.length_b   1.000
_cell.length_c   1.000
_cell.angle_alpha   90.00
_cell.angle_beta   90.00
_cell.angle_gamma   90.00
#
_symmetry.space_group_name_H-M   'P 1'
#
loop_
_entity.id
_entity.type
_entity.pdbx_description
1 polymer ?
#
loop_
_entity_poly.entity_id
_entity_poly.type
_entity_poly.pdbx_seq_one_letter_code
_entity_poly.pdbx_strand_id
1 'polypeptide(L)'
;MDLAQALAGYAGWLGHGHADRAAAWVARLGMNAPEIDAFRAAPTPDAPVYQAMPTRVDAPKGVGAGDAHLPTDAIEALRRARQRADLNAFTYLPDRLEPAGRGILAGVPIAVKDLMLVKGMPITAGSHAMDAQVAPRDAEIVARLRRAGAVVIGLANLHEFAYGITSDNPRFGRVVNPAAPSRIPGGSSGGSAAAIAAGIVPLAVGTDTAGSIRVPAACCGIAGFKPSYDALPRDGILDLAFSLDHVGPMGRNVDDCAAMFAAMLDLPAVPKWTRRDLGGVKVARLGGYFEDPLDVEVRVALDAATAAAASDGAQVIARDIEGIELAAAIRLNTISAEATAYHAGRLEERPEGYGEDVRVRLEMGMFLPASWYVKAQRLRRVLADRIEALLREADVLLIPTMRAPARPVGEMRAKIGDRDYALHTAVTDFTGPFNLTGMPAISLPWSRSRDGVPIGLQVVGARGRDWDVLAIAQRLQGASPHARA
;
A
#
# COMPACT_ATOMS: atom_id res chain seq x y z
N MET A 1 -14.16 37.52 -8.09
CA MET A 1 -13.07 37.12 -7.20
C MET A 1 -12.51 35.81 -7.78
N ASP A 2 -11.23 35.82 -8.11
CA ASP A 2 -10.52 34.65 -8.59
C ASP A 2 -10.47 33.59 -7.46
N LEU A 3 -10.44 32.30 -7.82
CA LEU A 3 -10.42 31.19 -6.88
C LEU A 3 -9.21 31.29 -5.92
N ALA A 4 -8.04 31.69 -6.44
CA ALA A 4 -6.85 31.88 -5.61
C ALA A 4 -7.04 32.94 -4.55
N GLN A 5 -7.67 34.09 -4.91
CA GLN A 5 -8.00 35.16 -3.96
C GLN A 5 -9.02 34.70 -2.91
N ALA A 6 -10.02 33.90 -3.32
CA ALA A 6 -11.00 33.35 -2.39
C ALA A 6 -10.36 32.38 -1.38
N LEU A 7 -9.49 31.49 -1.83
CA LEU A 7 -8.75 30.54 -0.98
C LEU A 7 -7.79 31.28 -0.04
N ALA A 8 -7.06 32.28 -0.54
CA ALA A 8 -6.18 33.11 0.28
C ALA A 8 -6.93 33.86 1.38
N GLY A 9 -8.09 34.44 1.04
CA GLY A 9 -8.96 35.13 1.99
C GLY A 9 -9.51 34.18 3.06
N TYR A 10 -9.93 32.99 2.68
CA TYR A 10 -10.44 31.99 3.61
C TYR A 10 -9.34 31.45 4.53
N ALA A 11 -8.13 31.21 4.01
CA ALA A 11 -6.97 30.82 4.80
C ALA A 11 -6.62 31.89 5.85
N GLY A 12 -6.62 33.15 5.45
CA GLY A 12 -6.41 34.26 6.38
C GLY A 12 -7.48 34.35 7.46
N TRP A 13 -8.75 34.11 7.12
CA TRP A 13 -9.85 34.09 8.10
C TRP A 13 -9.71 32.91 9.09
N LEU A 14 -9.17 31.76 8.67
CA LEU A 14 -8.87 30.62 9.53
C LEU A 14 -7.60 30.82 10.39
N GLY A 15 -6.90 31.95 10.25
CA GLY A 15 -5.65 32.23 10.98
C GLY A 15 -4.41 31.59 10.34
N HIS A 16 -4.54 31.00 9.14
CA HIS A 16 -3.41 30.41 8.42
C HIS A 16 -2.67 31.47 7.60
N GLY A 17 -1.42 31.76 7.94
CA GLY A 17 -0.59 32.82 7.33
C GLY A 17 -0.06 32.52 5.91
N HIS A 18 -0.70 31.64 5.15
CA HIS A 18 -0.17 31.10 3.88
C HIS A 18 -0.95 31.58 2.65
N ALA A 19 -1.41 32.84 2.62
CA ALA A 19 -2.14 33.41 1.47
C ALA A 19 -1.32 33.36 0.14
N ASP A 20 0.00 33.36 0.22
CA ASP A 20 0.95 33.21 -0.90
C ASP A 20 0.89 31.82 -1.56
N ARG A 21 0.32 30.82 -0.88
CA ARG A 21 0.18 29.43 -1.35
C ARG A 21 -0.99 29.18 -2.29
N ALA A 22 -1.85 30.17 -2.50
CA ALA A 22 -3.11 30.01 -3.25
C ALA A 22 -2.93 29.44 -4.66
N ALA A 23 -1.83 29.77 -5.37
CA ALA A 23 -1.53 29.20 -6.69
C ALA A 23 -1.28 27.69 -6.64
N ALA A 24 -0.56 27.22 -5.62
CA ALA A 24 -0.30 25.77 -5.43
C ALA A 24 -1.60 25.03 -5.10
N TRP A 25 -2.48 25.62 -4.29
CA TRP A 25 -3.81 25.04 -3.98
C TRP A 25 -4.70 24.95 -5.21
N VAL A 26 -4.74 26.00 -6.06
CA VAL A 26 -5.51 25.98 -7.31
C VAL A 26 -4.99 24.90 -8.27
N ALA A 27 -3.66 24.79 -8.43
CA ALA A 27 -3.06 23.75 -9.26
C ALA A 27 -3.41 22.34 -8.76
N ARG A 28 -3.38 22.12 -7.44
CA ARG A 28 -3.73 20.83 -6.84
C ARG A 28 -5.22 20.51 -6.98
N LEU A 29 -6.11 21.46 -6.82
CA LEU A 29 -7.53 21.29 -7.08
C LEU A 29 -7.79 20.88 -8.53
N GLY A 30 -7.12 21.50 -9.50
CA GLY A 30 -7.23 21.15 -10.91
C GLY A 30 -6.82 19.68 -11.18
N MET A 31 -5.80 19.17 -10.50
CA MET A 31 -5.38 17.75 -10.62
C MET A 31 -6.45 16.77 -10.11
N ASN A 32 -7.24 17.16 -9.12
CA ASN A 32 -8.28 16.33 -8.50
C ASN A 32 -9.70 16.70 -8.99
N ALA A 33 -9.83 17.56 -9.99
CA ALA A 33 -11.14 18.06 -10.44
C ALA A 33 -12.11 16.93 -10.83
N PRO A 34 -11.72 15.86 -11.56
CA PRO A 34 -12.63 14.80 -11.93
C PRO A 34 -13.24 14.09 -10.71
N GLU A 35 -12.43 13.80 -9.69
CA GLU A 35 -12.89 13.15 -8.46
C GLU A 35 -13.79 14.08 -7.64
N ILE A 36 -13.46 15.37 -7.59
CA ILE A 36 -14.25 16.39 -6.90
C ILE A 36 -15.62 16.54 -7.57
N ASP A 37 -15.66 16.62 -8.90
CA ASP A 37 -16.91 16.78 -9.65
C ASP A 37 -17.80 15.54 -9.55
N ALA A 38 -17.24 14.34 -9.69
CA ALA A 38 -17.94 13.08 -9.48
C ALA A 38 -18.51 12.98 -8.06
N PHE A 39 -17.73 13.39 -7.05
CA PHE A 39 -18.17 13.40 -5.67
C PHE A 39 -19.31 14.41 -5.41
N ARG A 40 -19.24 15.61 -5.99
CA ARG A 40 -20.29 16.63 -5.87
C ARG A 40 -21.59 16.15 -6.49
N ALA A 41 -21.53 15.55 -7.67
CA ALA A 41 -22.67 15.04 -8.40
C ALA A 41 -23.36 13.84 -7.73
N ALA A 42 -22.59 12.98 -7.05
CA ALA A 42 -23.14 11.82 -6.38
C ALA A 42 -24.13 12.22 -5.27
N PRO A 43 -25.31 11.58 -5.19
CA PRO A 43 -26.25 11.82 -4.10
C PRO A 43 -25.63 11.37 -2.76
N THR A 44 -26.00 12.07 -1.68
CA THR A 44 -25.66 11.60 -0.32
C THR A 44 -26.63 10.45 0.03
N PRO A 45 -26.15 9.22 0.21
CA PRO A 45 -27.04 8.10 0.49
C PRO A 45 -27.64 8.19 1.90
N ASP A 46 -28.84 7.67 2.08
CA ASP A 46 -29.43 7.40 3.39
C ASP A 46 -28.82 6.11 3.98
N ALA A 47 -27.57 6.20 4.38
CA ALA A 47 -26.81 5.11 4.94
C ALA A 47 -26.06 5.60 6.19
N PRO A 48 -25.81 4.71 7.17
CA PRO A 48 -25.00 5.07 8.33
C PRO A 48 -23.57 5.44 7.90
N VAL A 49 -22.91 6.20 8.74
CA VAL A 49 -21.47 6.49 8.57
C VAL A 49 -20.68 5.19 8.71
N TYR A 50 -19.75 4.96 7.79
CA TYR A 50 -18.86 3.80 7.86
C TYR A 50 -18.02 3.87 9.13
N GLN A 51 -18.00 2.76 9.87
CA GLN A 51 -17.10 2.56 11.00
C GLN A 51 -16.14 1.44 10.64
N ALA A 52 -14.86 1.77 10.60
CA ALA A 52 -13.81 0.77 10.45
C ALA A 52 -13.78 -0.09 11.71
N MET A 53 -14.07 -1.36 11.57
CA MET A 53 -14.12 -2.30 12.70
C MET A 53 -12.86 -3.16 12.71
N PRO A 54 -12.23 -3.36 13.88
CA PRO A 54 -11.15 -4.32 14.04
C PRO A 54 -11.56 -5.69 13.52
N THR A 55 -10.64 -6.37 12.84
CA THR A 55 -10.88 -7.69 12.27
C THR A 55 -9.98 -8.72 12.93
N ARG A 56 -10.59 -9.70 13.61
CA ARG A 56 -9.86 -10.86 14.07
C ARG A 56 -9.56 -11.80 12.91
N VAL A 57 -8.31 -12.20 12.79
CA VAL A 57 -7.85 -13.21 11.82
C VAL A 57 -7.47 -14.46 12.60
N ASP A 58 -8.26 -15.53 12.41
CA ASP A 58 -7.96 -16.82 13.03
C ASP A 58 -6.96 -17.60 12.15
N ALA A 59 -5.93 -18.15 12.80
CA ALA A 59 -4.98 -19.00 12.11
C ALA A 59 -5.60 -20.36 11.72
N PRO A 60 -5.30 -20.89 10.53
CA PRO A 60 -5.65 -22.25 10.17
C PRO A 60 -5.11 -23.28 11.17
N LYS A 61 -5.84 -24.38 11.37
CA LYS A 61 -5.42 -25.43 12.28
C LYS A 61 -4.23 -26.22 11.73
N GLY A 62 -3.32 -26.61 12.61
CA GLY A 62 -2.13 -27.40 12.31
C GLY A 62 -0.90 -26.53 12.00
N VAL A 63 0.27 -27.15 12.08
CA VAL A 63 1.55 -26.54 11.72
C VAL A 63 1.86 -26.89 10.28
N GLY A 64 2.04 -25.89 9.41
CA GLY A 64 2.51 -26.07 8.05
C GLY A 64 4.04 -26.29 8.05
N ALA A 65 4.54 -27.06 7.12
CA ALA A 65 5.94 -26.92 6.73
C ALA A 65 6.01 -25.58 6.00
N GLY A 66 6.66 -24.59 6.59
CA GLY A 66 6.91 -23.33 5.90
C GLY A 66 7.87 -23.59 4.74
N ASP A 67 7.41 -23.45 3.52
CA ASP A 67 8.24 -23.59 2.32
C ASP A 67 9.06 -22.30 2.04
N ALA A 68 8.93 -21.27 2.89
CA ALA A 68 9.72 -20.04 2.78
C ALA A 68 11.18 -20.32 3.13
N HIS A 69 12.00 -20.46 2.10
CA HIS A 69 13.47 -20.59 2.27
C HIS A 69 14.07 -19.20 2.48
N LEU A 70 14.01 -18.71 3.73
CA LEU A 70 14.45 -17.37 4.10
C LEU A 70 15.95 -17.36 4.44
N PRO A 71 16.77 -16.52 3.78
CA PRO A 71 18.17 -16.35 4.15
C PRO A 71 18.28 -15.73 5.54
N THR A 72 19.27 -16.19 6.33
CA THR A 72 19.47 -15.82 7.73
C THR A 72 20.77 -15.05 8.00
N ASP A 73 21.50 -14.65 6.96
CA ASP A 73 22.74 -13.87 7.11
C ASP A 73 22.42 -12.36 7.13
N ALA A 74 22.11 -11.86 8.33
CA ALA A 74 21.81 -10.43 8.53
C ALA A 74 23.06 -9.52 8.37
N ILE A 75 24.27 -10.04 8.62
CA ILE A 75 25.51 -9.28 8.41
C ILE A 75 25.74 -9.05 6.93
N GLU A 76 25.57 -10.10 6.12
CA GLU A 76 25.67 -9.99 4.67
C GLU A 76 24.58 -9.08 4.09
N ALA A 77 23.36 -9.15 4.62
CA ALA A 77 22.28 -8.25 4.21
C ALA A 77 22.63 -6.78 4.49
N LEU A 78 23.17 -6.45 5.67
CA LEU A 78 23.64 -5.12 6.00
C LEU A 78 24.79 -4.65 5.10
N ARG A 79 25.72 -5.57 4.80
CA ARG A 79 26.83 -5.27 3.87
C ARG A 79 26.29 -4.95 2.47
N ARG A 80 25.34 -5.72 1.95
CA ARG A 80 24.66 -5.46 0.66
C ARG A 80 23.90 -4.14 0.68
N ALA A 81 23.21 -3.82 1.77
CA ALA A 81 22.50 -2.54 1.90
C ALA A 81 23.44 -1.36 1.75
N ARG A 82 24.64 -1.42 2.37
CA ARG A 82 25.68 -0.39 2.25
C ARG A 82 26.29 -0.33 0.84
N GLN A 83 26.51 -1.47 0.20
CA GLN A 83 27.05 -1.53 -1.17
C GLN A 83 26.06 -1.02 -2.22
N ARG A 84 24.76 -1.17 -1.97
CA ARG A 84 23.68 -0.73 -2.87
C ARG A 84 23.06 0.59 -2.40
N ALA A 85 23.91 1.50 -1.89
CA ALA A 85 23.49 2.87 -1.54
C ALA A 85 22.92 3.63 -2.75
N ASP A 86 23.29 3.23 -3.98
CA ASP A 86 22.75 3.76 -5.25
C ASP A 86 21.22 3.62 -5.37
N LEU A 87 20.63 2.63 -4.71
CA LEU A 87 19.16 2.42 -4.70
C LEU A 87 18.43 3.40 -3.79
N ASN A 88 19.12 4.02 -2.85
CA ASN A 88 18.54 4.91 -1.85
C ASN A 88 17.34 4.26 -1.11
N ALA A 89 17.45 2.94 -0.87
CA ALA A 89 16.38 2.14 -0.28
C ALA A 89 16.22 2.30 1.23
N PHE A 90 17.23 2.89 1.90
CA PHE A 90 17.24 3.05 3.36
C PHE A 90 17.45 4.52 3.76
N THR A 91 16.75 4.95 4.80
CA THR A 91 16.98 6.24 5.48
C THR A 91 18.02 6.13 6.60
N TYR A 92 18.15 4.91 7.15
CA TYR A 92 19.09 4.62 8.23
C TYR A 92 19.55 3.16 8.18
N LEU A 93 20.86 2.96 8.37
CA LEU A 93 21.49 1.65 8.56
C LEU A 93 22.31 1.69 9.86
N PRO A 94 22.11 0.78 10.81
CA PRO A 94 22.85 0.78 12.08
C PRO A 94 24.31 0.31 11.88
N ASP A 95 25.21 0.75 12.77
CA ASP A 95 26.58 0.27 12.77
C ASP A 95 26.70 -1.17 13.24
N ARG A 96 25.83 -1.57 14.17
CA ARG A 96 25.77 -2.91 14.76
C ARG A 96 24.34 -3.43 14.72
N LEU A 97 24.21 -4.73 14.47
CA LEU A 97 22.93 -5.43 14.53
C LEU A 97 22.66 -5.95 15.93
N GLU A 98 21.39 -5.90 16.32
CA GLU A 98 20.92 -6.61 17.52
C GLU A 98 20.99 -8.12 17.28
N PRO A 99 21.30 -8.94 18.31
CA PRO A 99 21.33 -10.38 18.18
C PRO A 99 19.98 -10.94 17.71
N ALA A 100 20.02 -11.96 16.89
CA ALA A 100 18.82 -12.69 16.46
C ALA A 100 18.14 -13.37 17.66
N GLY A 101 16.82 -13.24 17.75
CA GLY A 101 15.99 -14.02 18.64
C GLY A 101 15.78 -15.46 18.14
N ARG A 102 14.91 -16.21 18.86
CA ARG A 102 14.44 -17.55 18.44
C ARG A 102 13.02 -17.42 17.91
N GLY A 103 12.66 -18.24 16.94
CA GLY A 103 11.28 -18.28 16.39
C GLY A 103 11.25 -18.54 14.90
N ILE A 104 10.08 -18.32 14.32
CA ILE A 104 9.81 -18.65 12.90
C ILE A 104 10.61 -17.80 11.91
N LEU A 105 11.17 -16.66 12.34
CA LEU A 105 12.03 -15.79 11.55
C LEU A 105 13.46 -15.71 12.12
N ALA A 106 13.93 -16.73 12.83
CA ALA A 106 15.22 -16.71 13.52
C ALA A 106 16.37 -16.37 12.55
N GLY A 107 17.04 -15.23 12.80
CA GLY A 107 18.16 -14.72 12.00
C GLY A 107 17.77 -14.06 10.67
N VAL A 108 16.50 -14.06 10.28
CA VAL A 108 16.06 -13.48 9.01
C VAL A 108 16.21 -11.94 9.03
N PRO A 109 16.99 -11.35 8.09
CA PRO A 109 17.12 -9.90 7.98
C PRO A 109 15.85 -9.28 7.41
N ILE A 110 15.40 -8.19 8.04
CA ILE A 110 14.24 -7.43 7.58
C ILE A 110 14.53 -5.93 7.49
N ALA A 111 13.85 -5.24 6.59
CA ALA A 111 13.77 -3.79 6.55
C ALA A 111 12.43 -3.32 7.15
N VAL A 112 12.44 -2.21 7.89
CA VAL A 112 11.24 -1.63 8.49
C VAL A 112 11.03 -0.24 7.90
N LYS A 113 9.86 0.05 7.36
CA LYS A 113 9.54 1.38 6.81
C LYS A 113 9.69 2.46 7.88
N ASP A 114 10.35 3.56 7.54
CA ASP A 114 10.67 4.68 8.44
C ASP A 114 9.42 5.51 8.81
N LEU A 115 8.40 4.84 9.25
CA LEU A 115 7.18 5.34 9.90
C LEU A 115 6.90 4.63 11.22
N MET A 116 7.75 3.64 11.56
CA MET A 116 7.54 2.76 12.70
C MET A 116 8.66 2.96 13.70
N LEU A 117 8.31 3.00 14.97
CA LEU A 117 9.30 3.03 16.04
C LEU A 117 10.12 1.74 16.02
N VAL A 118 11.43 1.88 15.88
CA VAL A 118 12.42 0.80 16.07
C VAL A 118 13.37 1.26 17.17
N LYS A 119 13.34 0.61 18.32
CA LYS A 119 14.13 0.98 19.49
C LYS A 119 15.60 1.20 19.12
N GLY A 120 16.14 2.35 19.49
CA GLY A 120 17.54 2.72 19.25
C GLY A 120 17.83 3.27 17.85
N MET A 121 16.81 3.36 16.96
CA MET A 121 16.94 3.96 15.62
C MET A 121 16.16 5.28 15.52
N PRO A 122 16.58 6.23 14.66
CA PRO A 122 15.85 7.48 14.47
C PRO A 122 14.55 7.24 13.71
N ILE A 123 13.46 7.94 14.04
CA ILE A 123 12.25 7.98 13.23
C ILE A 123 12.16 9.32 12.52
N THR A 124 12.00 9.31 11.20
CA THR A 124 11.99 10.56 10.40
C THR A 124 10.74 10.73 9.54
N ALA A 125 10.00 9.67 9.28
CA ALA A 125 8.91 9.66 8.29
C ALA A 125 9.32 10.21 6.91
N GLY A 126 10.62 10.25 6.62
CA GLY A 126 11.16 10.84 5.40
C GLY A 126 11.02 12.37 5.32
N SER A 127 10.83 13.08 6.43
CA SER A 127 10.49 14.51 6.46
C SER A 127 11.47 15.33 7.28
N HIS A 128 11.71 16.57 6.87
CA HIS A 128 12.39 17.55 7.68
C HIS A 128 11.47 18.17 8.75
N ALA A 129 10.15 18.02 8.64
CA ALA A 129 9.21 18.41 9.67
C ALA A 129 9.27 17.52 10.93
N MET A 130 9.97 16.37 10.85
CA MET A 130 10.26 15.51 11.99
C MET A 130 11.65 15.76 12.54
N ASP A 131 11.74 15.97 13.85
CA ASP A 131 13.01 15.80 14.54
C ASP A 131 13.39 14.32 14.50
N ALA A 132 14.61 14.02 14.08
CA ALA A 132 15.11 12.64 14.04
C ALA A 132 15.38 12.12 15.47
N GLN A 133 14.32 11.93 16.24
CA GLN A 133 14.44 11.42 17.62
C GLN A 133 14.66 9.92 17.58
N VAL A 134 15.59 9.46 18.43
CA VAL A 134 15.82 8.03 18.61
C VAL A 134 14.61 7.40 19.33
N ALA A 135 14.03 6.39 18.74
CA ALA A 135 12.85 5.71 19.28
C ALA A 135 13.19 5.02 20.63
N PRO A 136 12.44 5.31 21.71
CA PRO A 136 12.70 4.72 23.02
C PRO A 136 12.22 3.26 23.13
N ARG A 137 11.34 2.85 22.26
CA ARG A 137 10.74 1.50 22.19
C ARG A 137 10.49 1.06 20.76
N ASP A 138 10.24 -0.22 20.57
CA ASP A 138 9.71 -0.73 19.30
C ASP A 138 8.20 -0.40 19.18
N ALA A 139 7.73 -0.23 17.96
CA ALA A 139 6.32 -0.41 17.62
C ALA A 139 5.92 -1.88 17.89
N GLU A 140 4.66 -2.13 18.29
CA GLU A 140 4.23 -3.50 18.65
C GLU A 140 4.50 -4.51 17.53
N ILE A 141 4.31 -4.12 16.27
CA ILE A 141 4.60 -5.00 15.13
C ILE A 141 6.09 -5.33 15.01
N VAL A 142 6.97 -4.38 15.30
CA VAL A 142 8.43 -4.59 15.30
C VAL A 142 8.83 -5.49 16.46
N ALA A 143 8.24 -5.28 17.63
CA ALA A 143 8.47 -6.13 18.82
C ALA A 143 8.07 -7.59 18.55
N ARG A 144 6.93 -7.84 17.87
CA ARG A 144 6.51 -9.19 17.46
C ARG A 144 7.51 -9.85 16.52
N LEU A 145 7.97 -9.10 15.50
CA LEU A 145 8.96 -9.60 14.55
C LEU A 145 10.29 -9.95 15.22
N ARG A 146 10.76 -9.12 16.17
CA ARG A 146 11.94 -9.42 16.97
C ARG A 146 11.74 -10.65 17.87
N ARG A 147 10.55 -10.80 18.50
CA ARG A 147 10.20 -12.01 19.26
C ARG A 147 10.21 -13.28 18.36
N ALA A 148 9.76 -13.13 17.12
CA ALA A 148 9.84 -14.20 16.14
C ALA A 148 11.27 -14.47 15.61
N GLY A 149 12.26 -13.69 16.05
CA GLY A 149 13.68 -13.90 15.74
C GLY A 149 14.22 -13.08 14.59
N ALA A 150 13.43 -12.22 13.96
CA ALA A 150 13.88 -11.36 12.86
C ALA A 150 14.93 -10.33 13.32
N VAL A 151 15.86 -10.00 12.42
CA VAL A 151 16.92 -9.00 12.63
C VAL A 151 16.61 -7.77 11.79
N VAL A 152 16.32 -6.64 12.43
CA VAL A 152 16.11 -5.37 11.73
C VAL A 152 17.47 -4.83 11.27
N ILE A 153 17.70 -4.77 9.96
CA ILE A 153 18.96 -4.27 9.38
C ILE A 153 18.95 -2.78 9.06
N GLY A 154 17.78 -2.13 9.08
CA GLY A 154 17.68 -0.70 8.82
C GLY A 154 16.24 -0.21 8.60
N LEU A 155 16.12 1.11 8.50
CA LEU A 155 14.87 1.80 8.21
C LEU A 155 14.76 2.07 6.72
N ALA A 156 13.68 1.58 6.12
CA ALA A 156 13.46 1.70 4.68
C ALA A 156 12.92 3.08 4.30
N ASN A 157 13.48 3.66 3.23
CA ASN A 157 13.05 4.93 2.66
C ASN A 157 11.61 4.83 2.10
N LEU A 158 10.93 5.97 2.04
CA LEU A 158 9.51 6.04 1.76
C LEU A 158 9.16 7.35 1.07
N HIS A 159 7.96 7.45 0.51
CA HIS A 159 7.37 8.75 0.24
C HIS A 159 7.08 9.45 1.56
N GLU A 160 7.40 10.74 1.68
CA GLU A 160 7.27 11.53 2.90
C GLU A 160 5.90 11.32 3.59
N PHE A 161 5.91 11.01 4.90
CA PHE A 161 4.73 10.69 5.71
C PHE A 161 3.77 9.66 5.09
N ALA A 162 4.26 8.77 4.24
CA ALA A 162 3.43 7.85 3.45
C ALA A 162 2.43 8.53 2.51
N TYR A 163 2.45 9.84 2.33
CA TYR A 163 1.45 10.60 1.58
C TYR A 163 1.79 10.80 0.11
N GLY A 164 2.17 9.74 -0.57
CA GLY A 164 2.42 9.73 -2.01
C GLY A 164 2.80 8.34 -2.55
N ILE A 165 3.05 8.28 -3.86
CA ILE A 165 3.12 7.01 -4.60
C ILE A 165 4.40 6.84 -5.42
N THR A 166 5.31 7.80 -5.40
CA THR A 166 6.54 7.78 -6.20
C THR A 166 7.77 7.39 -5.42
N SER A 167 7.72 7.49 -4.08
CA SER A 167 8.88 7.40 -3.19
C SER A 167 10.03 8.35 -3.60
N ASP A 168 9.65 9.52 -4.13
CA ASP A 168 10.52 10.66 -4.28
C ASP A 168 10.49 11.45 -2.98
N ASN A 169 11.59 11.40 -2.25
CA ASN A 169 11.64 11.88 -0.87
C ASN A 169 12.46 13.19 -0.79
N PRO A 170 11.89 14.26 -0.20
CA PRO A 170 12.57 15.56 -0.15
C PRO A 170 13.81 15.57 0.75
N ARG A 171 13.85 14.71 1.78
CA ARG A 171 14.95 14.64 2.74
C ARG A 171 16.06 13.69 2.33
N PHE A 172 15.70 12.52 1.80
CA PHE A 172 16.63 11.43 1.51
C PHE A 172 16.83 11.20 0.01
N GLY A 173 16.05 11.87 -0.83
CA GLY A 173 16.08 11.66 -2.27
C GLY A 173 15.25 10.45 -2.72
N ARG A 174 15.16 10.29 -4.03
CA ARG A 174 14.32 9.28 -4.69
C ARG A 174 14.85 7.88 -4.48
N VAL A 175 13.94 6.95 -4.18
CA VAL A 175 14.22 5.51 -4.23
C VAL A 175 14.29 5.06 -5.70
N VAL A 176 15.31 4.29 -6.05
CA VAL A 176 15.47 3.72 -7.40
C VAL A 176 14.79 2.35 -7.47
N ASN A 177 14.01 2.12 -8.51
CA ASN A 177 13.40 0.82 -8.79
C ASN A 177 14.45 -0.15 -9.35
N PRO A 178 14.85 -1.22 -8.64
CA PRO A 178 15.89 -2.14 -9.14
C PRO A 178 15.45 -2.92 -10.38
N ALA A 179 14.15 -3.16 -10.54
CA ALA A 179 13.60 -3.92 -11.66
C ALA A 179 13.45 -3.09 -12.94
N ALA A 180 13.37 -1.74 -12.81
CA ALA A 180 13.24 -0.81 -13.93
C ALA A 180 13.70 0.59 -13.49
N PRO A 181 15.02 0.94 -13.53
CA PRO A 181 15.57 2.16 -12.91
C PRO A 181 15.02 3.48 -13.46
N SER A 182 14.52 3.51 -14.69
CA SER A 182 13.87 4.68 -15.31
C SER A 182 12.40 4.85 -14.89
N ARG A 183 11.84 3.91 -14.14
CA ARG A 183 10.45 3.90 -13.68
C ARG A 183 10.37 4.15 -12.17
N ILE A 184 9.22 4.62 -11.70
CA ILE A 184 8.98 4.78 -10.26
C ILE A 184 9.02 3.41 -9.56
N PRO A 185 9.54 3.31 -8.32
CA PRO A 185 9.46 2.09 -7.52
C PRO A 185 8.06 1.86 -6.94
N GLY A 186 7.13 2.80 -7.21
CA GLY A 186 5.89 2.86 -6.46
C GLY A 186 6.10 3.45 -5.06
N GLY A 187 5.02 3.58 -4.32
CA GLY A 187 5.05 4.15 -2.97
C GLY A 187 3.72 3.93 -2.23
N SER A 188 3.79 4.29 -0.98
CA SER A 188 4.83 4.98 -0.23
C SER A 188 5.93 4.05 0.33
N SER A 189 5.80 2.71 0.29
CA SER A 189 6.81 1.76 0.82
C SER A 189 7.84 1.37 -0.26
N GLY A 190 8.34 2.35 -1.04
CA GLY A 190 9.25 2.09 -2.16
C GLY A 190 10.61 1.54 -1.72
N GLY A 191 11.18 2.05 -0.61
CA GLY A 191 12.43 1.54 -0.06
C GLY A 191 12.34 0.08 0.39
N SER A 192 11.21 -0.31 1.04
CA SER A 192 10.91 -1.69 1.41
C SER A 192 10.88 -2.59 0.17
N ALA A 193 10.16 -2.17 -0.89
CA ALA A 193 10.09 -2.92 -2.14
C ALA A 193 11.43 -3.01 -2.86
N ALA A 194 12.18 -1.90 -2.94
CA ALA A 194 13.48 -1.86 -3.59
C ALA A 194 14.51 -2.75 -2.87
N ALA A 195 14.52 -2.76 -1.54
CA ALA A 195 15.41 -3.61 -0.75
C ALA A 195 15.17 -5.11 -1.00
N ILE A 196 13.90 -5.53 -1.15
CA ILE A 196 13.55 -6.92 -1.48
C ILE A 196 13.91 -7.23 -2.93
N ALA A 197 13.48 -6.41 -3.89
CA ALA A 197 13.72 -6.62 -5.31
C ALA A 197 15.20 -6.66 -5.68
N ALA A 198 16.06 -5.94 -4.93
CA ALA A 198 17.51 -5.98 -5.07
C ALA A 198 18.18 -7.15 -4.34
N GLY A 199 17.45 -8.04 -3.68
CA GLY A 199 17.98 -9.16 -2.91
C GLY A 199 18.78 -8.76 -1.68
N ILE A 200 18.56 -7.56 -1.14
CA ILE A 200 19.21 -7.10 0.11
C ILE A 200 18.59 -7.80 1.32
N VAL A 201 17.27 -7.82 1.39
CA VAL A 201 16.50 -8.55 2.40
C VAL A 201 15.43 -9.41 1.75
N PRO A 202 15.05 -10.54 2.35
CA PRO A 202 13.92 -11.34 1.86
C PRO A 202 12.57 -10.73 2.22
N LEU A 203 12.49 -9.97 3.30
CA LEU A 203 11.27 -9.46 3.91
C LEU A 203 11.39 -7.99 4.30
N ALA A 204 10.29 -7.26 4.21
CA ALA A 204 10.19 -5.92 4.76
C ALA A 204 8.78 -5.62 5.27
N VAL A 205 8.68 -4.70 6.24
CA VAL A 205 7.39 -4.16 6.70
C VAL A 205 7.05 -2.92 5.90
N GLY A 206 5.81 -2.84 5.42
CA GLY A 206 5.22 -1.68 4.79
C GLY A 206 3.94 -1.20 5.47
N THR A 207 3.43 -0.04 5.03
CA THR A 207 2.07 0.43 5.34
C THR A 207 1.28 0.66 4.05
N ASP A 208 -0.04 0.55 4.11
CA ASP A 208 -0.93 0.64 2.95
C ASP A 208 -2.21 1.39 3.32
N THR A 209 -2.33 2.63 2.85
CA THR A 209 -3.48 3.51 3.04
C THR A 209 -4.36 3.57 1.79
N ALA A 210 -3.74 3.39 0.61
CA ALA A 210 -4.42 3.42 -0.68
C ALA A 210 -3.78 2.46 -1.70
N GLY A 211 -2.82 1.63 -1.26
CA GLY A 211 -2.04 0.74 -2.11
C GLY A 211 -0.55 0.73 -1.78
N SER A 212 -0.12 1.39 -0.70
CA SER A 212 1.30 1.66 -0.44
C SER A 212 2.17 0.44 -0.05
N ILE A 213 1.61 -0.76 0.05
CA ILE A 213 2.30 -2.06 0.01
C ILE A 213 2.20 -2.65 -1.39
N ARG A 214 0.99 -2.70 -1.95
CA ARG A 214 0.65 -3.42 -3.18
C ARG A 214 1.18 -2.74 -4.43
N VAL A 215 1.09 -1.40 -4.51
CA VAL A 215 1.63 -0.62 -5.63
C VAL A 215 3.14 -0.79 -5.77
N PRO A 216 3.98 -0.54 -4.72
CA PRO A 216 5.41 -0.76 -4.86
C PRO A 216 5.77 -2.24 -5.06
N ALA A 217 4.99 -3.18 -4.54
CA ALA A 217 5.17 -4.59 -4.85
C ALA A 217 5.00 -4.88 -6.36
N ALA A 218 3.92 -4.34 -6.98
CA ALA A 218 3.69 -4.47 -8.42
C ALA A 218 4.78 -3.78 -9.26
N CYS A 219 5.22 -2.57 -8.85
CA CYS A 219 6.27 -1.82 -9.56
C CYS A 219 7.64 -2.51 -9.52
N CYS A 220 7.97 -3.16 -8.41
CA CYS A 220 9.28 -3.78 -8.20
C CYS A 220 9.29 -5.30 -8.48
N GLY A 221 8.15 -5.92 -8.78
CA GLY A 221 8.05 -7.34 -9.12
C GLY A 221 8.22 -8.27 -7.93
N ILE A 222 7.65 -7.89 -6.78
CA ILE A 222 7.64 -8.66 -5.53
C ILE A 222 6.20 -8.92 -5.06
N ALA A 223 6.01 -9.68 -4.00
CA ALA A 223 4.72 -9.84 -3.33
C ALA A 223 4.53 -8.78 -2.23
N GLY A 224 3.30 -8.28 -2.08
CA GLY A 224 2.96 -7.35 -1.01
C GLY A 224 1.55 -7.59 -0.51
N PHE A 225 1.41 -7.92 0.77
CA PHE A 225 0.16 -8.29 1.39
C PHE A 225 -0.35 -7.20 2.34
N LYS A 226 -1.53 -6.70 2.06
CA LYS A 226 -2.32 -5.83 2.94
C LYS A 226 -3.36 -6.71 3.65
N PRO A 227 -3.18 -7.00 4.94
CA PRO A 227 -4.15 -7.78 5.70
C PRO A 227 -5.51 -7.10 5.83
N SER A 228 -6.46 -7.78 6.43
CA SER A 228 -7.73 -7.19 6.89
C SER A 228 -7.49 -5.99 7.79
N TYR A 229 -8.40 -5.00 7.74
CA TYR A 229 -8.27 -3.80 8.57
C TYR A 229 -8.16 -4.18 10.05
N ASP A 230 -7.17 -3.60 10.72
CA ASP A 230 -6.87 -3.76 12.14
C ASP A 230 -6.61 -5.21 12.61
N ALA A 231 -6.32 -6.12 11.66
CA ALA A 231 -5.85 -7.48 11.96
C ALA A 231 -4.47 -7.49 12.64
N LEU A 232 -3.67 -6.46 12.39
CA LEU A 232 -2.35 -6.25 12.97
C LEU A 232 -2.32 -4.95 13.77
N PRO A 233 -1.57 -4.90 14.89
CA PRO A 233 -1.48 -3.71 15.72
C PRO A 233 -0.73 -2.57 15.00
N ARG A 234 -1.19 -1.33 15.23
CA ARG A 234 -0.59 -0.11 14.69
C ARG A 234 0.05 0.78 15.76
N ASP A 235 0.10 0.32 17.02
CA ASP A 235 0.79 1.07 18.09
C ASP A 235 2.26 1.31 17.74
N GLY A 236 2.70 2.57 17.84
CA GLY A 236 4.04 2.99 17.47
C GLY A 236 4.29 3.18 15.97
N ILE A 237 3.24 3.25 15.16
CA ILE A 237 3.27 3.60 13.73
C ILE A 237 2.65 4.98 13.55
N LEU A 238 3.27 5.86 12.77
CA LEU A 238 2.72 7.18 12.45
C LEU A 238 1.57 7.03 11.46
N ASP A 239 0.43 7.66 11.75
CA ASP A 239 -0.75 7.60 10.90
C ASP A 239 -0.60 8.51 9.66
N LEU A 240 -1.16 8.06 8.54
CA LEU A 240 -1.54 8.91 7.42
C LEU A 240 -3.05 9.17 7.45
N ALA A 241 -3.85 8.10 7.49
CA ALA A 241 -5.31 8.16 7.61
C ALA A 241 -5.77 6.98 8.46
N PHE A 242 -6.03 7.23 9.73
CA PHE A 242 -6.25 6.20 10.76
C PHE A 242 -7.31 5.17 10.37
N SER A 243 -8.35 5.56 9.63
CA SER A 243 -9.43 4.66 9.22
C SER A 243 -9.12 3.83 7.97
N LEU A 244 -7.99 4.10 7.29
CA LEU A 244 -7.56 3.44 6.05
C LEU A 244 -6.22 2.71 6.19
N ASP A 245 -5.42 3.07 7.20
CA ASP A 245 -4.06 2.58 7.36
C ASP A 245 -4.03 1.11 7.74
N HIS A 246 -3.20 0.37 7.03
CA HIS A 246 -2.86 -1.02 7.29
C HIS A 246 -1.35 -1.16 7.41
N VAL A 247 -0.90 -2.08 8.23
CA VAL A 247 0.49 -2.55 8.24
C VAL A 247 0.51 -3.96 7.67
N GLY A 248 1.57 -4.32 6.94
CA GLY A 248 1.64 -5.66 6.38
C GLY A 248 3.01 -6.04 5.82
N PRO A 249 3.18 -7.34 5.51
CA PRO A 249 4.42 -7.89 5.00
C PRO A 249 4.59 -7.65 3.51
N MET A 250 5.84 -7.47 3.13
CA MET A 250 6.34 -7.50 1.76
C MET A 250 7.44 -8.57 1.68
N GLY A 251 7.44 -9.37 0.63
CA GLY A 251 8.37 -10.47 0.43
C GLY A 251 8.63 -10.74 -1.05
N ARG A 252 9.57 -11.63 -1.38
CA ARG A 252 9.88 -12.01 -2.76
C ARG A 252 8.69 -12.69 -3.43
N ASN A 253 7.92 -13.44 -2.65
CA ASN A 253 6.79 -14.27 -3.07
C ASN A 253 5.72 -14.33 -1.97
N VAL A 254 4.62 -15.04 -2.25
CA VAL A 254 3.49 -15.17 -1.31
C VAL A 254 3.87 -15.98 -0.07
N ASP A 255 4.75 -16.99 -0.18
CA ASP A 255 5.20 -17.81 0.96
C ASP A 255 6.00 -16.96 1.96
N ASP A 256 6.86 -16.08 1.48
CA ASP A 256 7.59 -15.11 2.29
C ASP A 256 6.64 -14.18 3.05
N CYS A 257 5.61 -13.67 2.37
CA CYS A 257 4.57 -12.83 3.00
C CYS A 257 3.78 -13.61 4.07
N ALA A 258 3.44 -14.86 3.81
CA ALA A 258 2.70 -15.70 4.76
C ALA A 258 3.52 -16.00 6.03
N ALA A 259 4.83 -16.31 5.87
CA ALA A 259 5.72 -16.54 7.01
C ALA A 259 5.84 -15.26 7.89
N MET A 260 6.04 -14.10 7.26
CA MET A 260 6.09 -12.84 7.98
C MET A 260 4.75 -12.47 8.62
N PHE A 261 3.63 -12.73 7.95
CA PHE A 261 2.29 -12.49 8.49
C PHE A 261 2.03 -13.34 9.74
N ALA A 262 2.45 -14.61 9.74
CA ALA A 262 2.38 -15.47 10.92
C ALA A 262 3.15 -14.85 12.12
N ALA A 263 4.36 -14.35 11.87
CA ALA A 263 5.16 -13.65 12.89
C ALA A 263 4.49 -12.36 13.38
N MET A 264 3.89 -11.58 12.48
CA MET A 264 3.16 -10.36 12.80
C MET A 264 1.89 -10.64 13.63
N LEU A 265 1.26 -11.79 13.45
CA LEU A 265 0.16 -12.28 14.29
C LEU A 265 0.62 -12.87 15.63
N ASP A 266 1.95 -12.88 15.91
CA ASP A 266 2.56 -13.47 17.10
C ASP A 266 2.30 -14.99 17.23
N LEU A 267 2.22 -15.68 16.09
CA LEU A 267 2.04 -17.13 16.07
C LEU A 267 3.35 -17.84 16.36
N PRO A 268 3.33 -18.97 17.10
CA PRO A 268 4.54 -19.72 17.44
C PRO A 268 5.12 -20.49 16.24
N ALA A 269 4.33 -20.72 15.19
CA ALA A 269 4.70 -21.40 13.97
C ALA A 269 3.85 -20.92 12.80
N VAL A 270 4.33 -21.12 11.58
CA VAL A 270 3.52 -20.89 10.37
C VAL A 270 2.40 -21.97 10.33
N PRO A 271 1.13 -21.58 10.24
CA PRO A 271 0.03 -22.54 10.21
C PRO A 271 -0.01 -23.30 8.88
N LYS A 272 -0.79 -24.36 8.81
CA LYS A 272 -1.07 -25.06 7.53
C LYS A 272 -2.10 -24.24 6.74
N TRP A 273 -1.65 -23.45 5.78
CA TRP A 273 -2.49 -22.50 5.03
C TRP A 273 -2.58 -22.77 3.53
N THR A 274 -1.68 -23.59 2.97
CA THR A 274 -1.61 -23.87 1.53
C THR A 274 -2.75 -24.77 1.05
N ARG A 275 -3.08 -24.67 -0.24
CA ARG A 275 -4.07 -25.50 -0.94
C ARG A 275 -3.39 -26.43 -1.95
N ARG A 276 -3.99 -27.58 -2.22
CA ARG A 276 -3.52 -28.50 -3.26
C ARG A 276 -3.83 -27.98 -4.66
N ASP A 277 -5.03 -27.41 -4.84
CA ASP A 277 -5.56 -26.88 -6.09
C ASP A 277 -6.63 -25.81 -5.78
N LEU A 278 -7.21 -25.23 -6.81
CA LEU A 278 -8.35 -24.29 -6.71
C LEU A 278 -9.70 -24.94 -6.92
N GLY A 279 -9.80 -26.29 -6.84
CA GLY A 279 -11.08 -26.98 -6.89
C GLY A 279 -12.06 -26.47 -5.82
N GLY A 280 -13.28 -26.12 -6.24
CA GLY A 280 -14.32 -25.56 -5.39
C GLY A 280 -14.18 -24.08 -5.05
N VAL A 281 -13.10 -23.39 -5.51
CA VAL A 281 -12.92 -21.95 -5.31
C VAL A 281 -13.69 -21.19 -6.41
N LYS A 282 -14.45 -20.17 -6.00
CA LYS A 282 -15.06 -19.20 -6.92
C LYS A 282 -14.22 -17.92 -6.99
N VAL A 283 -13.71 -17.62 -8.18
CA VAL A 283 -12.91 -16.42 -8.47
C VAL A 283 -13.76 -15.46 -9.27
N ALA A 284 -14.08 -14.29 -8.73
CA ALA A 284 -14.72 -13.23 -9.48
C ALA A 284 -13.66 -12.39 -10.20
N ARG A 285 -13.61 -12.46 -11.52
CA ARG A 285 -12.91 -11.49 -12.35
C ARG A 285 -13.75 -10.23 -12.45
N LEU A 286 -13.21 -9.10 -12.02
CA LEU A 286 -13.92 -7.83 -12.12
C LEU A 286 -13.67 -7.17 -13.46
N GLY A 287 -14.76 -6.86 -14.17
CA GLY A 287 -14.79 -6.14 -15.43
C GLY A 287 -14.98 -4.64 -15.27
N GLY A 288 -15.61 -4.00 -16.26
CA GLY A 288 -16.02 -2.60 -16.24
C GLY A 288 -14.89 -1.65 -15.83
N TYR A 289 -15.04 -1.01 -14.69
CA TYR A 289 -14.06 -0.05 -14.14
C TYR A 289 -12.63 -0.60 -14.03
N PHE A 290 -12.45 -1.89 -13.77
CA PHE A 290 -11.15 -2.52 -13.62
C PHE A 290 -10.50 -2.93 -14.94
N GLU A 291 -11.25 -2.86 -16.05
CA GLU A 291 -10.77 -3.23 -17.37
C GLU A 291 -10.82 -2.10 -18.41
N ASP A 292 -11.55 -1.01 -18.14
CA ASP A 292 -11.70 0.08 -19.11
C ASP A 292 -11.44 1.46 -18.47
N PRO A 293 -10.38 2.16 -18.89
CA PRO A 293 -9.29 1.68 -19.74
C PRO A 293 -8.25 0.86 -18.96
N LEU A 294 -7.63 -0.08 -19.63
CA LEU A 294 -6.56 -0.91 -19.10
C LEU A 294 -5.46 -1.04 -20.17
N ASP A 295 -4.21 -0.95 -19.76
CA ASP A 295 -3.05 -1.22 -20.61
C ASP A 295 -3.13 -2.62 -21.21
N VAL A 296 -2.77 -2.76 -22.49
CA VAL A 296 -2.91 -4.03 -23.23
C VAL A 296 -2.10 -5.17 -22.61
N GLU A 297 -0.91 -4.89 -22.08
CA GLU A 297 -0.06 -5.91 -21.48
C GLU A 297 -0.57 -6.34 -20.08
N VAL A 298 -1.20 -5.40 -19.38
CA VAL A 298 -1.88 -5.71 -18.10
C VAL A 298 -3.14 -6.54 -18.35
N ARG A 299 -3.87 -6.27 -19.44
CA ARG A 299 -5.02 -7.08 -19.86
C ARG A 299 -4.60 -8.52 -20.18
N VAL A 300 -3.54 -8.69 -20.98
CA VAL A 300 -2.98 -10.02 -21.29
C VAL A 300 -2.57 -10.77 -20.02
N ALA A 301 -1.97 -10.06 -19.06
CA ALA A 301 -1.61 -10.65 -17.77
C ALA A 301 -2.85 -11.12 -16.97
N LEU A 302 -3.91 -10.32 -16.93
CA LEU A 302 -5.16 -10.68 -16.27
C LEU A 302 -5.84 -11.87 -16.93
N ASP A 303 -5.89 -11.90 -18.28
CA ASP A 303 -6.46 -13.01 -19.04
C ASP A 303 -5.72 -14.32 -18.77
N ALA A 304 -4.38 -14.27 -18.75
CA ALA A 304 -3.54 -15.42 -18.44
C ALA A 304 -3.75 -15.93 -17.00
N ALA A 305 -3.88 -15.04 -16.04
CA ALA A 305 -4.13 -15.42 -14.64
C ALA A 305 -5.54 -16.02 -14.47
N THR A 306 -6.52 -15.46 -15.15
CA THR A 306 -7.89 -15.98 -15.18
C THR A 306 -7.93 -17.40 -15.75
N ALA A 307 -7.24 -17.63 -16.87
CA ALA A 307 -7.11 -18.97 -17.47
C ALA A 307 -6.35 -19.95 -16.57
N ALA A 308 -5.29 -19.50 -15.88
CA ALA A 308 -4.55 -20.33 -14.91
C ALA A 308 -5.43 -20.72 -13.72
N ALA A 309 -6.22 -19.81 -13.18
CA ALA A 309 -7.18 -20.13 -12.11
C ALA A 309 -8.19 -21.22 -12.54
N ALA A 310 -8.78 -21.06 -13.73
CA ALA A 310 -9.73 -22.04 -14.28
C ALA A 310 -9.06 -23.39 -14.52
N SER A 311 -7.82 -23.41 -15.04
CA SER A 311 -7.05 -24.65 -15.28
C SER A 311 -6.67 -25.38 -13.99
N ASP A 312 -6.54 -24.64 -12.86
CA ASP A 312 -6.28 -25.21 -11.53
C ASP A 312 -7.56 -25.61 -10.79
N GLY A 313 -8.72 -25.52 -11.46
CA GLY A 313 -10.02 -26.01 -11.00
C GLY A 313 -10.97 -24.96 -10.40
N ALA A 314 -10.62 -23.67 -10.46
CA ALA A 314 -11.51 -22.63 -9.97
C ALA A 314 -12.71 -22.41 -10.90
N GLN A 315 -13.86 -22.09 -10.31
CA GLN A 315 -14.99 -21.52 -11.04
C GLN A 315 -14.79 -20.02 -11.22
N VAL A 316 -14.47 -19.59 -12.43
CA VAL A 316 -14.34 -18.16 -12.73
C VAL A 316 -15.70 -17.58 -13.13
N ILE A 317 -16.07 -16.46 -12.50
CA ILE A 317 -17.29 -15.70 -12.79
C ILE A 317 -16.92 -14.25 -13.10
N ALA A 318 -17.60 -13.65 -14.09
CA ALA A 318 -17.45 -12.21 -14.39
C ALA A 318 -18.42 -11.41 -13.51
N ARG A 319 -17.93 -10.32 -12.91
CA ARG A 319 -18.72 -9.42 -12.05
C ARG A 319 -18.26 -7.98 -12.22
N ASP A 320 -19.15 -7.06 -11.90
CA ASP A 320 -18.90 -5.63 -11.75
C ASP A 320 -19.31 -5.16 -10.35
N ILE A 321 -18.82 -4.00 -9.94
CA ILE A 321 -19.19 -3.35 -8.68
C ILE A 321 -19.80 -2.00 -9.01
N GLU A 322 -21.10 -1.86 -8.81
CA GLU A 322 -21.81 -0.59 -9.02
C GLU A 322 -21.30 0.51 -8.08
N GLY A 323 -21.00 1.70 -8.63
CA GLY A 323 -20.53 2.87 -7.86
C GLY A 323 -19.05 2.82 -7.48
N ILE A 324 -18.30 1.84 -7.99
CA ILE A 324 -16.86 1.71 -7.73
C ILE A 324 -16.06 2.91 -8.22
N GLU A 325 -16.54 3.60 -9.24
CA GLU A 325 -15.95 4.82 -9.81
C GLU A 325 -15.88 5.97 -8.80
N LEU A 326 -16.69 5.95 -7.75
CA LEU A 326 -16.65 6.93 -6.67
C LEU A 326 -15.55 6.64 -5.64
N ALA A 327 -14.91 5.47 -5.68
CA ALA A 327 -13.93 5.07 -4.67
C ALA A 327 -12.75 6.06 -4.56
N ALA A 328 -12.26 6.57 -5.69
CA ALA A 328 -11.18 7.56 -5.71
C ALA A 328 -11.58 8.85 -4.99
N ALA A 329 -12.80 9.34 -5.23
CA ALA A 329 -13.34 10.55 -4.60
C ALA A 329 -13.63 10.35 -3.10
N ILE A 330 -14.20 9.21 -2.71
CA ILE A 330 -14.43 8.85 -1.31
C ILE A 330 -13.08 8.83 -0.57
N ARG A 331 -12.08 8.17 -1.15
CA ARG A 331 -10.74 8.05 -0.59
C ARG A 331 -10.05 9.41 -0.45
N LEU A 332 -10.12 10.26 -1.48
CA LEU A 332 -9.53 11.60 -1.46
C LEU A 332 -10.07 12.40 -0.27
N ASN A 333 -11.39 12.46 -0.11
CA ASN A 333 -12.02 13.19 0.98
C ASN A 333 -11.69 12.60 2.36
N THR A 334 -11.58 11.27 2.47
CA THR A 334 -11.25 10.60 3.72
C THR A 334 -9.79 10.87 4.12
N ILE A 335 -8.82 10.63 3.20
CA ILE A 335 -7.39 10.83 3.48
C ILE A 335 -7.11 12.31 3.77
N SER A 336 -7.65 13.23 2.97
CA SER A 336 -7.37 14.66 3.16
C SER A 336 -7.82 15.14 4.54
N ALA A 337 -9.02 14.74 5.00
CA ALA A 337 -9.50 15.14 6.32
C ALA A 337 -8.65 14.52 7.45
N GLU A 338 -8.39 13.22 7.39
CA GLU A 338 -7.70 12.50 8.46
C GLU A 338 -6.21 12.86 8.53
N ALA A 339 -5.53 12.98 7.39
CA ALA A 339 -4.13 13.40 7.33
C ALA A 339 -3.94 14.83 7.84
N THR A 340 -4.80 15.75 7.40
CA THR A 340 -4.71 17.15 7.84
C THR A 340 -4.97 17.27 9.34
N ALA A 341 -5.95 16.53 9.88
CA ALA A 341 -6.20 16.51 11.33
C ALA A 341 -4.99 15.98 12.11
N TYR A 342 -4.32 14.93 11.63
CA TYR A 342 -3.12 14.37 12.27
C TYR A 342 -1.94 15.34 12.22
N HIS A 343 -1.78 16.08 11.13
CA HIS A 343 -0.63 16.97 10.91
C HIS A 343 -0.86 18.42 11.34
N ALA A 344 -2.08 18.82 11.76
CA ALA A 344 -2.46 20.21 11.98
C ALA A 344 -1.45 21.02 12.82
N GLY A 345 -1.12 20.55 14.02
CA GLY A 345 -0.16 21.25 14.88
C GLY A 345 1.25 21.34 14.28
N ARG A 346 1.75 20.24 13.70
CA ARG A 346 3.09 20.24 13.07
C ARG A 346 3.14 21.10 11.81
N LEU A 347 2.05 21.12 11.04
CA LEU A 347 1.95 21.94 9.83
C LEU A 347 1.93 23.44 10.17
N GLU A 348 1.32 23.81 11.31
CA GLU A 348 1.34 25.18 11.84
C GLU A 348 2.73 25.58 12.35
N GLU A 349 3.40 24.69 13.09
CA GLU A 349 4.70 24.98 13.72
C GLU A 349 5.87 24.96 12.73
N ARG A 350 5.86 24.05 11.74
CA ARG A 350 6.99 23.76 10.84
C ARG A 350 6.56 23.51 9.39
N PRO A 351 5.80 24.40 8.75
CA PRO A 351 5.30 24.20 7.40
C PRO A 351 6.41 24.03 6.35
N GLU A 352 7.57 24.69 6.55
CA GLU A 352 8.74 24.60 5.66
C GLU A 352 9.50 23.28 5.75
N GLY A 353 9.26 22.50 6.79
CA GLY A 353 9.86 21.17 6.95
C GLY A 353 9.23 20.09 6.07
N TYR A 354 8.06 20.37 5.49
CA TYR A 354 7.39 19.46 4.57
C TYR A 354 7.86 19.67 3.13
N GLY A 355 8.00 18.60 2.38
CA GLY A 355 8.11 18.65 0.93
C GLY A 355 6.85 19.23 0.29
N GLU A 356 7.01 19.98 -0.80
CA GLU A 356 5.91 20.72 -1.45
C GLU A 356 4.72 19.84 -1.81
N ASP A 357 4.96 18.63 -2.33
CA ASP A 357 3.88 17.70 -2.72
C ASP A 357 3.02 17.28 -1.52
N VAL A 358 3.62 17.01 -0.36
CA VAL A 358 2.87 16.61 0.86
C VAL A 358 2.25 17.83 1.52
N ARG A 359 2.99 18.95 1.60
CA ARG A 359 2.51 20.19 2.19
C ARG A 359 1.22 20.67 1.55
N VAL A 360 1.18 20.76 0.21
CA VAL A 360 -0.01 21.24 -0.49
C VAL A 360 -1.23 20.33 -0.28
N ARG A 361 -1.03 19.01 -0.14
CA ARG A 361 -2.13 18.06 0.15
C ARG A 361 -2.71 18.28 1.54
N LEU A 362 -1.84 18.49 2.53
CA LEU A 362 -2.25 18.76 3.91
C LEU A 362 -2.97 20.09 4.02
N GLU A 363 -2.43 21.15 3.40
CA GLU A 363 -3.06 22.46 3.36
C GLU A 363 -4.45 22.41 2.70
N MET A 364 -4.60 21.66 1.60
CA MET A 364 -5.89 21.49 0.93
C MET A 364 -6.95 20.81 1.80
N GLY A 365 -6.54 19.91 2.70
CA GLY A 365 -7.47 19.28 3.63
C GLY A 365 -8.11 20.26 4.64
N MET A 366 -7.50 21.44 4.89
CA MET A 366 -8.07 22.48 5.72
C MET A 366 -9.34 23.11 5.11
N PHE A 367 -9.47 23.07 3.78
CA PHE A 367 -10.62 23.61 3.06
C PHE A 367 -11.75 22.60 2.86
N LEU A 368 -11.58 21.35 3.36
CA LEU A 368 -12.58 20.31 3.20
C LEU A 368 -13.76 20.55 4.16
N PRO A 369 -14.99 20.75 3.66
CA PRO A 369 -16.15 20.86 4.54
C PRO A 369 -16.39 19.56 5.31
N ALA A 370 -16.70 19.64 6.60
CA ALA A 370 -17.03 18.47 7.44
C ALA A 370 -18.18 17.64 6.84
N SER A 371 -19.15 18.30 6.17
CA SER A 371 -20.25 17.61 5.47
C SER A 371 -19.76 16.70 4.34
N TRP A 372 -18.63 17.02 3.71
CA TRP A 372 -18.03 16.18 2.67
C TRP A 372 -17.38 14.92 3.27
N TYR A 373 -16.71 15.06 4.41
CA TYR A 373 -16.21 13.88 5.12
C TYR A 373 -17.36 12.94 5.52
N VAL A 374 -18.46 13.47 6.08
CA VAL A 374 -19.64 12.68 6.45
C VAL A 374 -20.26 12.02 5.21
N LYS A 375 -20.41 12.74 4.09
CA LYS A 375 -20.88 12.17 2.83
C LYS A 375 -19.95 11.06 2.33
N ALA A 376 -18.63 11.26 2.41
CA ALA A 376 -17.64 10.25 2.04
C ALA A 376 -17.80 8.97 2.87
N GLN A 377 -18.00 9.07 4.19
CA GLN A 377 -18.20 7.89 5.04
C GLN A 377 -19.52 7.16 4.77
N ARG A 378 -20.58 7.86 4.39
CA ARG A 378 -21.85 7.24 3.96
C ARG A 378 -21.72 6.51 2.63
N LEU A 379 -21.07 7.11 1.63
CA LEU A 379 -20.76 6.47 0.35
C LEU A 379 -19.83 5.26 0.54
N ARG A 380 -18.83 5.38 1.42
CA ARG A 380 -17.93 4.29 1.81
C ARG A 380 -18.70 3.09 2.38
N ARG A 381 -19.75 3.33 3.19
CA ARG A 381 -20.59 2.27 3.73
C ARG A 381 -21.32 1.51 2.60
N VAL A 382 -21.93 2.23 1.67
CA VAL A 382 -22.62 1.63 0.51
C VAL A 382 -21.65 0.78 -0.33
N LEU A 383 -20.43 1.31 -0.58
CA LEU A 383 -19.40 0.58 -1.32
C LEU A 383 -18.97 -0.70 -0.58
N ALA A 384 -18.78 -0.61 0.74
CA ALA A 384 -18.43 -1.76 1.56
C ALA A 384 -19.49 -2.85 1.50
N ASP A 385 -20.77 -2.49 1.62
CA ASP A 385 -21.90 -3.45 1.55
C ASP A 385 -21.97 -4.16 0.20
N ARG A 386 -21.68 -3.45 -0.91
CA ARG A 386 -21.66 -4.02 -2.26
C ARG A 386 -20.50 -5.01 -2.43
N ILE A 387 -19.31 -4.68 -1.98
CA ILE A 387 -18.15 -5.58 -2.04
C ILE A 387 -18.35 -6.78 -1.13
N GLU A 388 -18.90 -6.60 0.08
CA GLU A 388 -19.23 -7.70 0.98
C GLU A 388 -20.32 -8.63 0.38
N ALA A 389 -21.29 -8.07 -0.32
CA ALA A 389 -22.31 -8.88 -1.02
C ALA A 389 -21.65 -9.73 -2.12
N LEU A 390 -20.76 -9.16 -2.90
CA LEU A 390 -20.03 -9.89 -3.94
C LEU A 390 -19.15 -10.99 -3.35
N LEU A 391 -18.47 -10.72 -2.23
CA LEU A 391 -17.61 -11.70 -1.53
C LEU A 391 -18.41 -12.77 -0.73
N ARG A 392 -19.73 -12.71 -0.74
CA ARG A 392 -20.61 -13.85 -0.37
C ARG A 392 -20.88 -14.79 -1.54
N GLU A 393 -20.75 -14.30 -2.78
CA GLU A 393 -20.92 -15.08 -4.01
C GLU A 393 -19.61 -15.70 -4.53
N ALA A 394 -18.48 -15.06 -4.22
CA ALA A 394 -17.14 -15.46 -4.63
C ALA A 394 -16.18 -15.50 -3.43
N ASP A 395 -15.23 -16.43 -3.46
CA ASP A 395 -14.22 -16.54 -2.41
C ASP A 395 -13.18 -15.42 -2.51
N VAL A 396 -12.81 -15.03 -3.74
CA VAL A 396 -11.90 -13.93 -4.01
C VAL A 396 -12.26 -13.16 -5.28
N LEU A 397 -11.78 -11.90 -5.33
CA LEU A 397 -11.77 -11.08 -6.52
C LEU A 397 -10.38 -11.14 -7.15
N LEU A 398 -10.29 -11.23 -8.48
CA LEU A 398 -9.06 -11.18 -9.25
C LEU A 398 -9.08 -9.95 -10.16
N ILE A 399 -8.11 -9.07 -10.00
CA ILE A 399 -7.97 -7.81 -10.74
C ILE A 399 -6.50 -7.48 -10.97
N PRO A 400 -6.16 -6.55 -11.86
CA PRO A 400 -4.82 -5.97 -11.89
C PRO A 400 -4.53 -5.16 -10.61
N THR A 401 -3.25 -5.07 -10.22
CA THR A 401 -2.87 -4.16 -9.13
C THR A 401 -2.92 -2.70 -9.57
N MET A 402 -2.54 -2.42 -10.82
CA MET A 402 -2.53 -1.08 -11.42
C MET A 402 -3.09 -1.15 -12.86
N ARG A 403 -3.54 0.01 -13.38
CA ARG A 403 -4.05 0.13 -14.76
C ARG A 403 -2.98 -0.07 -15.83
N ALA A 404 -1.73 0.20 -15.52
CA ALA A 404 -0.57 0.09 -16.40
C ALA A 404 0.67 -0.30 -15.59
N PRO A 405 1.74 -0.78 -16.25
CA PRO A 405 3.04 -0.98 -15.60
C PRO A 405 3.57 0.32 -14.98
N ALA A 406 4.60 0.19 -14.11
CA ALA A 406 5.21 1.33 -13.43
C ALA A 406 5.57 2.46 -14.42
N ARG A 407 5.17 3.70 -14.08
CA ARG A 407 5.33 4.86 -14.96
C ARG A 407 6.75 5.46 -14.90
N PRO A 408 7.20 6.15 -15.95
CA PRO A 408 8.45 6.88 -15.94
C PRO A 408 8.57 7.84 -14.75
N VAL A 409 9.80 8.02 -14.30
CA VAL A 409 10.11 9.00 -13.25
C VAL A 409 9.85 10.41 -13.76
N GLY A 410 9.25 11.26 -12.91
CA GLY A 410 8.94 12.65 -13.23
C GLY A 410 7.60 12.86 -13.95
N GLU A 411 6.93 11.80 -14.42
CA GLU A 411 5.57 11.94 -14.92
C GLU A 411 4.60 12.24 -13.77
N MET A 412 3.74 13.25 -13.98
CA MET A 412 2.66 13.60 -13.04
C MET A 412 1.28 13.15 -13.53
N ARG A 413 1.20 12.75 -14.80
CA ARG A 413 -0.01 12.26 -15.45
C ARG A 413 0.30 10.97 -16.21
N ALA A 414 -0.72 10.15 -16.41
CA ALA A 414 -0.63 8.89 -17.12
C ALA A 414 -1.75 8.78 -18.16
N LYS A 415 -1.39 8.73 -19.43
CA LYS A 415 -2.36 8.40 -20.48
C LYS A 415 -2.50 6.89 -20.59
N ILE A 416 -3.73 6.37 -20.45
CA ILE A 416 -4.07 4.95 -20.53
C ILE A 416 -5.28 4.84 -21.48
N GLY A 417 -5.10 4.19 -22.63
CA GLY A 417 -6.05 4.28 -23.72
C GLY A 417 -6.20 5.72 -24.19
N ASP A 418 -7.43 6.20 -24.25
CA ASP A 418 -7.80 7.57 -24.60
C ASP A 418 -7.94 8.51 -23.40
N ARG A 419 -7.88 7.98 -22.16
CA ARG A 419 -8.05 8.74 -20.91
C ARG A 419 -6.71 9.18 -20.34
N ASP A 420 -6.72 10.38 -19.74
CA ASP A 420 -5.58 10.99 -19.06
C ASP A 420 -5.88 11.13 -17.58
N TYR A 421 -5.06 10.47 -16.76
CA TYR A 421 -5.20 10.41 -15.30
C TYR A 421 -4.11 11.21 -14.60
N ALA A 422 -4.42 11.80 -13.44
CA ALA A 422 -3.37 12.13 -12.48
C ALA A 422 -2.61 10.84 -12.12
N LEU A 423 -1.28 10.89 -12.03
CA LEU A 423 -0.46 9.71 -11.78
C LEU A 423 -0.92 8.94 -10.54
N HIS A 424 -1.22 9.68 -9.46
CA HIS A 424 -1.72 9.11 -8.22
C HIS A 424 -3.00 8.28 -8.44
N THR A 425 -3.98 8.80 -9.18
CA THR A 425 -5.21 8.10 -9.52
C THR A 425 -4.92 6.85 -10.35
N ALA A 426 -4.11 6.98 -11.42
CA ALA A 426 -3.77 5.87 -12.31
C ALA A 426 -3.17 4.64 -11.60
N VAL A 427 -2.41 4.85 -10.51
CA VAL A 427 -1.73 3.76 -9.80
C VAL A 427 -2.46 3.26 -8.56
N THR A 428 -3.43 4.02 -8.01
CA THR A 428 -4.12 3.64 -6.77
C THR A 428 -5.61 3.32 -6.95
N ASP A 429 -6.17 3.49 -8.13
CA ASP A 429 -7.60 3.25 -8.40
C ASP A 429 -8.03 1.82 -8.09
N PHE A 430 -7.17 0.85 -8.36
CA PHE A 430 -7.50 -0.56 -8.18
C PHE A 430 -7.14 -1.10 -6.79
N THR A 431 -6.36 -0.36 -6.02
CA THR A 431 -5.97 -0.76 -4.66
C THR A 431 -6.77 -0.04 -3.58
N GLY A 432 -7.09 1.24 -3.80
CA GLY A 432 -7.76 2.11 -2.83
C GLY A 432 -9.14 1.62 -2.34
N PRO A 433 -10.00 1.04 -3.18
CA PRO A 433 -11.29 0.51 -2.73
C PRO A 433 -11.19 -0.49 -1.57
N PHE A 434 -10.12 -1.28 -1.53
CA PHE A 434 -9.91 -2.31 -0.51
C PHE A 434 -9.26 -1.79 0.77
N ASN A 435 -8.76 -0.54 0.78
CA ASN A 435 -8.48 0.19 2.01
C ASN A 435 -9.77 0.79 2.58
N LEU A 436 -10.61 1.39 1.72
CA LEU A 436 -11.91 1.94 2.13
C LEU A 436 -12.78 0.89 2.82
N THR A 437 -12.72 -0.35 2.37
CA THR A 437 -13.59 -1.43 2.85
C THR A 437 -12.91 -2.39 3.83
N GLY A 438 -11.59 -2.23 4.04
CA GLY A 438 -10.81 -3.02 4.98
C GLY A 438 -10.59 -4.48 4.57
N MET A 439 -10.84 -4.83 3.30
CA MET A 439 -10.67 -6.19 2.77
C MET A 439 -9.19 -6.58 2.67
N PRO A 440 -8.79 -7.82 3.01
CA PRO A 440 -7.44 -8.30 2.77
C PRO A 440 -7.16 -8.39 1.29
N ALA A 441 -5.95 -7.99 0.87
CA ALA A 441 -5.55 -7.99 -0.53
C ALA A 441 -4.04 -8.20 -0.68
N ILE A 442 -3.65 -9.02 -1.64
CA ILE A 442 -2.24 -9.22 -1.98
C ILE A 442 -1.99 -8.86 -3.45
N SER A 443 -0.92 -8.09 -3.69
CA SER A 443 -0.33 -7.98 -5.03
C SER A 443 0.74 -9.06 -5.18
N LEU A 444 0.63 -9.85 -6.20
CA LEU A 444 1.62 -10.88 -6.53
C LEU A 444 2.30 -10.56 -7.86
N PRO A 445 3.61 -10.82 -8.02
CA PRO A 445 4.30 -10.64 -9.29
C PRO A 445 3.77 -11.68 -10.29
N TRP A 446 3.28 -11.20 -11.44
CA TRP A 446 2.68 -12.10 -12.43
C TRP A 446 3.53 -12.25 -13.68
N SER A 447 3.83 -11.15 -14.35
CA SER A 447 4.59 -11.13 -15.60
C SER A 447 5.44 -9.87 -15.73
N ARG A 448 6.04 -9.69 -16.90
CA ARG A 448 6.72 -8.44 -17.27
C ARG A 448 6.16 -7.92 -18.59
N SER A 449 6.18 -6.60 -18.79
CA SER A 449 5.93 -5.98 -20.07
C SER A 449 7.04 -6.31 -21.08
N ARG A 450 6.84 -5.95 -22.35
CA ARG A 450 7.87 -6.10 -23.41
C ARG A 450 9.16 -5.37 -23.06
N ASP A 451 9.03 -4.24 -22.33
CA ASP A 451 10.19 -3.46 -21.84
C ASP A 451 10.79 -4.02 -20.54
N GLY A 452 10.35 -5.19 -20.09
CA GLY A 452 10.85 -5.84 -18.88
C GLY A 452 10.30 -5.27 -17.57
N VAL A 453 9.34 -4.32 -17.61
CA VAL A 453 8.74 -3.73 -16.41
C VAL A 453 7.77 -4.73 -15.75
N PRO A 454 7.85 -4.96 -14.44
CA PRO A 454 6.96 -5.90 -13.76
C PRO A 454 5.47 -5.52 -13.87
N ILE A 455 4.62 -6.55 -13.93
CA ILE A 455 3.16 -6.45 -13.88
C ILE A 455 2.67 -7.28 -12.70
N GLY A 456 1.97 -6.62 -11.77
CA GLY A 456 1.35 -7.24 -10.60
C GLY A 456 -0.15 -7.46 -10.79
N LEU A 457 -0.64 -8.58 -10.28
CA LEU A 457 -2.07 -8.87 -10.15
C LEU A 457 -2.48 -8.88 -8.68
N GLN A 458 -3.73 -8.60 -8.41
CA GLN A 458 -4.25 -8.47 -7.07
C GLN A 458 -5.36 -9.51 -6.81
N VAL A 459 -5.21 -10.25 -5.70
CA VAL A 459 -6.22 -11.14 -5.14
C VAL A 459 -6.78 -10.49 -3.89
N VAL A 460 -8.13 -10.36 -3.82
CA VAL A 460 -8.83 -9.72 -2.71
C VAL A 460 -9.86 -10.67 -2.14
N GLY A 461 -9.96 -10.78 -0.82
CA GLY A 461 -10.95 -11.62 -0.15
C GLY A 461 -11.80 -10.89 0.87
N ALA A 462 -12.73 -11.59 1.49
CA ALA A 462 -13.55 -11.06 2.57
C ALA A 462 -12.72 -10.78 3.83
N ARG A 463 -13.14 -9.82 4.64
CA ARG A 463 -12.49 -9.51 5.93
C ARG A 463 -12.41 -10.74 6.81
N GLY A 464 -11.23 -10.97 7.42
CA GLY A 464 -10.92 -12.13 8.24
C GLY A 464 -10.55 -13.40 7.47
N ARG A 465 -10.61 -13.37 6.12
CA ARG A 465 -10.23 -14.51 5.26
C ARG A 465 -8.82 -14.36 4.70
N ASP A 466 -7.94 -13.78 5.47
CA ASP A 466 -6.57 -13.44 5.09
C ASP A 466 -5.76 -14.65 4.60
N TRP A 467 -5.86 -15.78 5.29
CA TRP A 467 -5.17 -17.01 4.93
C TRP A 467 -5.72 -17.65 3.64
N ASP A 468 -7.01 -17.50 3.36
CA ASP A 468 -7.57 -17.96 2.08
C ASP A 468 -7.07 -17.13 0.92
N VAL A 469 -6.96 -15.80 1.10
CA VAL A 469 -6.36 -14.89 0.10
C VAL A 469 -4.92 -15.31 -0.20
N LEU A 470 -4.11 -15.55 0.84
CA LEU A 470 -2.73 -16.01 0.69
C LEU A 470 -2.68 -17.37 -0.02
N ALA A 471 -3.52 -18.34 0.37
CA ALA A 471 -3.53 -19.69 -0.21
C ALA A 471 -3.90 -19.68 -1.71
N ILE A 472 -4.90 -18.91 -2.10
CA ILE A 472 -5.31 -18.77 -3.51
C ILE A 472 -4.22 -18.02 -4.31
N ALA A 473 -3.68 -16.94 -3.73
CA ALA A 473 -2.61 -16.18 -4.37
C ALA A 473 -1.33 -17.01 -4.59
N GLN A 474 -0.97 -17.88 -3.64
CA GLN A 474 0.17 -18.79 -3.75
C GLN A 474 0.00 -19.77 -4.91
N ARG A 475 -1.19 -20.36 -5.06
CA ARG A 475 -1.51 -21.22 -6.19
C ARG A 475 -1.38 -20.49 -7.52
N LEU A 476 -1.94 -19.28 -7.60
CA LEU A 476 -1.83 -18.45 -8.80
C LEU A 476 -0.38 -18.06 -9.10
N GLN A 477 0.42 -17.68 -8.09
CA GLN A 477 1.82 -17.35 -8.27
C GLN A 477 2.62 -18.52 -8.83
N GLY A 478 2.38 -19.74 -8.39
CA GLY A 478 3.02 -20.95 -8.92
C GLY A 478 2.74 -21.20 -10.40
N ALA A 479 1.65 -20.67 -10.94
CA ALA A 479 1.31 -20.75 -12.37
C ALA A 479 1.87 -19.55 -13.17
N SER A 480 2.40 -18.50 -12.51
CA SER A 480 2.83 -17.29 -13.21
C SER A 480 4.09 -17.50 -14.05
N PRO A 481 4.21 -16.84 -15.21
CA PRO A 481 5.47 -16.85 -15.97
C PRO A 481 6.67 -16.31 -15.19
N HIS A 482 6.42 -15.42 -14.23
CA HIS A 482 7.46 -14.83 -13.37
C HIS A 482 8.08 -15.85 -12.40
N ALA A 483 7.29 -16.82 -11.91
CA ALA A 483 7.79 -17.87 -11.01
C ALA A 483 8.64 -18.92 -11.73
N ARG A 484 8.60 -18.95 -13.07
CA ARG A 484 9.33 -19.91 -13.92
C ARG A 484 10.61 -19.32 -14.53
N ALA A 485 10.86 -18.03 -14.34
CA ALA A 485 12.05 -17.30 -14.80
C ALA A 485 13.06 -17.11 -13.66
#